data_1a46f7cd0e1a3b7560964c9c17195630
#
_entry.id   1a46f7cd0e1a3b7560964c9c17195630
#
_cell.length_a   1.000
_cell.length_b   1.000
_cell.length_c   1.000
_cell.angle_alpha   90.00
_cell.angle_beta   90.00
_cell.angle_gamma   90.00
#
_symmetry.space_group_name_H-M   'P 1'
#
loop_
_entity.id
_entity.type
_entity.pdbx_description
1 polymer ?
#
loop_
_entity_poly.entity_id
_entity_poly.type
_entity_poly.pdbx_seq_one_letter_code
_entity_poly.pdbx_strand_id
1 'polypeptide(L)'
;METVKYFYTKPIFMFKAASFQIDGKDVVSVPKQKMVEGKRMTMAGILNPETNEVRFGMSICHERDRFIKKVGRELALKAAKETPFMIVSHFSGDFKDFLNLVRHTGHMEERKFYKKHYNNLINGII
;
A
#
# COMPACT_ATOMS: atom_id res chain seq x y z
N MET A 1 24.25 10.89 -8.30
CA MET A 1 22.88 11.48 -8.33
C MET A 1 21.84 10.36 -8.19
N GLU A 2 21.05 10.41 -7.13
CA GLU A 2 20.04 9.39 -6.87
C GLU A 2 18.82 9.56 -7.76
N THR A 3 18.24 8.44 -8.21
CA THR A 3 16.99 8.44 -8.97
C THR A 3 15.87 7.90 -8.09
N VAL A 4 14.79 8.64 -7.99
CA VAL A 4 13.64 8.28 -7.14
C VAL A 4 12.41 8.02 -8.01
N LYS A 5 11.71 6.93 -7.73
CA LYS A 5 10.41 6.61 -8.32
C LYS A 5 9.43 6.19 -7.23
N TYR A 6 8.18 6.56 -7.44
CA TYR A 6 7.10 6.27 -6.48
C TYR A 6 6.09 5.31 -7.08
N PHE A 7 5.49 4.51 -6.21
CA PHE A 7 4.37 3.65 -6.51
C PHE A 7 3.24 3.97 -5.53
N TYR A 8 2.02 4.08 -6.06
CA TYR A 8 0.84 4.35 -5.25
C TYR A 8 -0.14 3.20 -5.39
N THR A 9 -0.72 2.76 -4.28
CA THR A 9 -1.83 1.82 -4.34
C THR A 9 -3.07 2.54 -4.86
N LYS A 10 -3.93 1.80 -5.55
CA LYS A 10 -5.25 2.30 -5.92
C LYS A 10 -6.15 2.33 -4.69
N PRO A 11 -7.09 3.29 -4.59
CA PRO A 11 -8.06 3.29 -3.50
C PRO A 11 -8.89 2.00 -3.55
N ILE A 12 -9.04 1.37 -2.39
CA ILE A 12 -9.89 0.20 -2.22
C ILE A 12 -11.19 0.66 -1.61
N PHE A 13 -12.29 0.31 -2.24
CA PHE A 13 -13.62 0.54 -1.69
C PHE A 13 -14.18 -0.81 -1.25
N MET A 14 -14.56 -0.91 0.03
CA MET A 14 -15.13 -2.13 0.59
C MET A 14 -16.53 -1.87 1.10
N PHE A 15 -17.39 -2.85 0.93
CA PHE A 15 -18.77 -2.78 1.38
C PHE A 15 -18.89 -3.37 2.78
N LYS A 16 -19.45 -2.61 3.72
CA LYS A 16 -19.86 -3.12 5.03
C LYS A 16 -21.26 -3.70 4.92
N ALA A 17 -21.36 -5.02 5.07
CA ALA A 17 -22.67 -5.65 5.20
C ALA A 17 -23.23 -5.37 6.60
N ALA A 18 -24.48 -4.87 6.67
CA ALA A 18 -25.19 -4.76 7.93
C ALA A 18 -25.85 -6.08 8.25
N SER A 19 -25.62 -6.63 9.44
CA SER A 19 -26.36 -7.77 9.95
C SER A 19 -27.63 -7.29 10.69
N PHE A 20 -28.72 -7.99 10.52
CA PHE A 20 -29.96 -7.77 11.28
C PHE A 20 -30.60 -9.09 11.65
N GLN A 21 -31.41 -9.07 12.69
CA GLN A 21 -32.11 -10.27 13.15
C GLN A 21 -33.53 -10.30 12.58
N ILE A 22 -33.91 -11.44 12.00
CA ILE A 22 -35.29 -11.75 11.61
C ILE A 22 -35.68 -13.01 12.37
N ASP A 23 -36.78 -12.94 13.14
CA ASP A 23 -37.30 -14.06 13.95
C ASP A 23 -36.25 -14.70 14.86
N GLY A 24 -35.38 -13.90 15.46
CA GLY A 24 -34.32 -14.37 16.35
C GLY A 24 -33.12 -15.00 15.64
N LYS A 25 -33.09 -15.02 14.32
CA LYS A 25 -31.96 -15.49 13.52
C LYS A 25 -31.19 -14.34 12.92
N ASP A 26 -29.86 -14.43 13.00
CA ASP A 26 -28.98 -13.45 12.35
C ASP A 26 -29.03 -13.64 10.84
N VAL A 27 -29.52 -12.62 10.14
CA VAL A 27 -29.52 -12.59 8.68
C VAL A 27 -28.56 -11.49 8.23
N VAL A 28 -27.55 -11.87 7.45
CA VAL A 28 -26.66 -10.88 6.82
C VAL A 28 -27.41 -10.26 5.66
N SER A 29 -27.75 -8.98 5.81
CA SER A 29 -28.45 -8.24 4.75
C SER A 29 -27.46 -7.43 3.91
N VAL A 30 -27.62 -7.54 2.60
CA VAL A 30 -26.91 -6.77 1.59
C VAL A 30 -27.45 -5.34 1.39
N PRO A 31 -28.65 -4.89 1.86
CA PRO A 31 -29.20 -3.58 1.46
C PRO A 31 -28.55 -2.35 2.09
N LYS A 32 -27.72 -2.48 3.12
CA LYS A 32 -27.00 -1.34 3.71
C LYS A 32 -25.50 -1.53 3.54
N GLN A 33 -25.07 -1.55 2.28
CA GLN A 33 -23.65 -1.56 1.96
C GLN A 33 -23.12 -0.14 2.08
N LYS A 34 -22.22 0.08 3.05
CA LYS A 34 -21.48 1.32 3.13
C LYS A 34 -20.13 1.12 2.49
N MET A 35 -19.85 1.92 1.46
CA MET A 35 -18.55 1.90 0.81
C MET A 35 -17.54 2.62 1.70
N VAL A 36 -16.51 1.91 2.16
CA VAL A 36 -15.44 2.47 2.99
C VAL A 36 -14.15 2.42 2.21
N GLU A 37 -13.50 3.57 2.07
CA GLU A 37 -12.18 3.65 1.46
C GLU A 37 -11.16 3.01 2.42
N GLY A 38 -10.40 2.04 1.91
CA GLY A 38 -9.33 1.39 2.66
C GLY A 38 -8.09 2.26 2.80
N LYS A 39 -7.15 1.80 3.60
CA LYS A 39 -5.84 2.45 3.74
C LYS A 39 -5.11 2.50 2.40
N ARG A 40 -4.36 3.57 2.18
CA ARG A 40 -3.55 3.75 0.97
C ARG A 40 -2.07 3.76 1.32
N MET A 41 -1.28 3.13 0.46
CA MET A 41 0.17 3.02 0.63
C MET A 41 0.88 3.80 -0.48
N THR A 42 1.94 4.49 -0.11
CA THR A 42 2.90 5.08 -1.03
C THR A 42 4.24 4.39 -0.83
N MET A 43 4.86 3.95 -1.91
CA MET A 43 6.19 3.35 -1.88
C MET A 43 7.16 4.23 -2.66
N ALA A 44 8.37 4.38 -2.13
CA ALA A 44 9.47 5.05 -2.81
C ALA A 44 10.60 4.05 -3.09
N GLY A 45 11.12 4.07 -4.30
CA GLY A 45 12.33 3.34 -4.67
C GLY A 45 13.43 4.33 -5.01
N ILE A 46 14.61 4.17 -4.41
CA ILE A 46 15.77 5.03 -4.65
C ILE A 46 16.90 4.20 -5.23
N LEU A 47 17.32 4.55 -6.43
CA LEU A 47 18.51 3.97 -7.06
C LEU A 47 19.71 4.90 -6.82
N ASN A 48 20.73 4.37 -6.17
CA ASN A 48 22.02 5.04 -6.04
C ASN A 48 22.96 4.49 -7.13
N PRO A 49 23.30 5.28 -8.16
CA PRO A 49 24.14 4.80 -9.26
C PRO A 49 25.60 4.56 -8.87
N GLU A 50 26.05 5.18 -7.78
CA GLU A 50 27.42 5.00 -7.30
C GLU A 50 27.64 3.63 -6.65
N THR A 51 26.64 3.16 -5.91
CA THR A 51 26.70 1.87 -5.19
C THR A 51 25.91 0.77 -5.87
N ASN A 52 25.11 1.09 -6.90
CA ASN A 52 24.17 0.19 -7.56
C ASN A 52 23.19 -0.46 -6.57
N GLU A 53 22.83 0.29 -5.56
CA GLU A 53 21.89 -0.16 -4.53
C GLU A 53 20.52 0.50 -4.75
N VAL A 54 19.47 -0.30 -4.61
CA VAL A 54 18.09 0.19 -4.64
C VAL A 54 17.48 0.01 -3.26
N ARG A 55 16.96 1.11 -2.69
CA ARG A 55 16.31 1.10 -1.38
C ARG A 55 14.83 1.38 -1.54
N PHE A 56 14.01 0.63 -0.83
CA PHE A 56 12.57 0.79 -0.85
C PHE A 56 12.05 1.18 0.53
N GLY A 57 11.24 2.23 0.56
CA GLY A 57 10.53 2.66 1.76
C GLY A 57 9.05 2.81 1.46
N MET A 58 8.21 2.75 2.50
CA MET A 58 6.79 2.92 2.33
C MET A 58 6.19 3.78 3.45
N SER A 59 5.08 4.42 3.13
CA SER A 59 4.21 5.08 4.10
C SER A 59 2.79 4.61 3.90
N ILE A 60 2.04 4.51 4.99
CA ILE A 60 0.65 4.08 4.95
C ILE A 60 -0.20 5.23 5.50
N CYS A 61 -1.13 5.72 4.68
CA CYS A 61 -2.10 6.70 5.12
C CYS A 61 -3.19 6.01 5.93
N HIS A 62 -3.45 6.50 7.14
CA HIS A 62 -4.53 5.98 7.97
C HIS A 62 -5.87 6.20 7.28
N GLU A 63 -6.80 5.24 7.39
CA GLU A 63 -8.11 5.30 6.72
C GLU A 63 -8.97 6.50 7.13
N ARG A 64 -8.73 7.07 8.32
CA ARG A 64 -9.42 8.27 8.81
C ARG A 64 -8.77 9.58 8.36
N ASP A 65 -7.55 9.50 7.85
CA ASP A 65 -6.80 10.67 7.40
C ASP A 65 -7.03 10.90 5.91
N ARG A 66 -7.07 12.18 5.55
CA ARG A 66 -7.13 12.54 4.14
C ARG A 66 -5.82 12.14 3.45
N PHE A 67 -5.93 11.36 2.38
CA PHE A 67 -4.77 10.99 1.60
C PHE A 67 -4.24 12.20 0.80
N ILE A 68 -2.98 12.55 1.05
CA ILE A 68 -2.28 13.62 0.33
C ILE A 68 -1.01 13.00 -0.26
N LYS A 69 -0.93 12.93 -1.60
CA LYS A 69 0.20 12.32 -2.31
C LYS A 69 1.56 12.88 -1.89
N LYS A 70 1.64 14.20 -1.75
CA LYS A 70 2.88 14.89 -1.35
C LYS A 70 3.38 14.38 0.01
N VAL A 71 2.52 14.28 0.99
CA VAL A 71 2.86 13.79 2.33
C VAL A 71 3.29 12.33 2.27
N GLY A 72 2.55 11.50 1.53
CA GLY A 72 2.90 10.10 1.32
C GLY A 72 4.28 9.93 0.69
N ARG A 73 4.60 10.73 -0.33
CA ARG A 73 5.92 10.71 -0.98
C ARG A 73 7.03 11.08 -0.01
N GLU A 74 6.86 12.16 0.75
CA GLU A 74 7.87 12.63 1.70
C GLU A 74 8.16 11.58 2.78
N LEU A 75 7.13 10.95 3.33
CA LEU A 75 7.26 9.92 4.34
C LEU A 75 7.87 8.63 3.76
N ALA A 76 7.46 8.22 2.57
CA ALA A 76 8.01 7.03 1.91
C ALA A 76 9.48 7.24 1.55
N LEU A 77 9.85 8.43 1.07
CA LEU A 77 11.23 8.77 0.74
C LEU A 77 12.11 8.76 2.00
N LYS A 78 11.63 9.35 3.08
CA LYS A 78 12.33 9.31 4.37
C LYS A 78 12.53 7.89 4.86
N ALA A 79 11.50 7.05 4.77
CA ALA A 79 11.60 5.64 5.14
C ALA A 79 12.61 4.90 4.28
N ALA A 80 12.67 5.15 2.98
CA ALA A 80 13.64 4.53 2.09
C ALA A 80 15.08 4.90 2.44
N LYS A 81 15.30 6.12 2.92
CA LYS A 81 16.63 6.58 3.33
C LYS A 81 17.04 6.09 4.70
N GLU A 82 16.14 6.14 5.68
CA GLU A 82 16.45 5.88 7.08
C GLU A 82 16.13 4.45 7.53
N THR A 83 15.00 3.91 7.10
CA THR A 83 14.49 2.60 7.54
C THR A 83 13.89 1.83 6.38
N PRO A 84 14.67 1.49 5.34
CA PRO A 84 14.12 0.77 4.19
C PRO A 84 13.62 -0.61 4.61
N PHE A 85 12.49 -1.02 4.04
CA PHE A 85 11.97 -2.37 4.28
C PHE A 85 12.63 -3.42 3.37
N MET A 86 13.26 -2.97 2.30
CA MET A 86 13.98 -3.83 1.37
C MET A 86 15.14 -3.07 0.73
N ILE A 87 16.27 -3.74 0.61
CA ILE A 87 17.45 -3.24 -0.08
C ILE A 87 17.86 -4.27 -1.12
N VAL A 88 17.96 -3.84 -2.37
CA VAL A 88 18.49 -4.66 -3.47
C VAL A 88 19.91 -4.20 -3.75
N SER A 89 20.89 -5.07 -3.49
CA SER A 89 22.31 -4.80 -3.76
C SER A 89 22.69 -5.29 -5.15
N HIS A 90 23.70 -4.68 -5.74
CA HIS A 90 24.23 -5.06 -7.05
C HIS A 90 23.20 -5.00 -8.18
N PHE A 91 22.36 -3.99 -8.16
CA PHE A 91 21.41 -3.77 -9.25
C PHE A 91 22.19 -3.48 -10.54
N SER A 92 21.96 -4.32 -11.55
CA SER A 92 22.59 -4.16 -12.87
C SER A 92 21.49 -4.03 -13.93
N GLY A 93 21.15 -2.84 -14.26
CA GLY A 93 20.12 -2.61 -15.25
C GLY A 93 20.06 -1.14 -15.65
N ASP A 94 19.32 -0.85 -16.68
CA ASP A 94 19.07 0.52 -17.11
C ASP A 94 17.90 1.14 -16.32
N PHE A 95 17.54 2.36 -16.69
CA PHE A 95 16.44 3.08 -16.08
C PHE A 95 15.09 2.35 -16.21
N LYS A 96 14.88 1.68 -17.35
CA LYS A 96 13.66 0.90 -17.61
C LYS A 96 13.58 -0.30 -16.67
N ASP A 97 14.70 -0.97 -16.43
CA ASP A 97 14.78 -2.09 -15.49
C ASP A 97 14.48 -1.62 -14.07
N PHE A 98 14.98 -0.44 -13.69
CA PHE A 98 14.67 0.16 -12.39
C PHE A 98 13.17 0.46 -12.25
N LEU A 99 12.53 1.03 -13.28
CA LEU A 99 11.09 1.27 -13.27
C LEU A 99 10.29 -0.03 -13.11
N ASN A 100 10.71 -1.08 -13.80
CA ASN A 100 10.07 -2.38 -13.72
C ASN A 100 10.24 -3.00 -12.33
N LEU A 101 11.41 -2.83 -11.71
CA LEU A 101 11.66 -3.29 -10.34
C LEU A 101 10.76 -2.57 -9.33
N VAL A 102 10.64 -1.25 -9.45
CA VAL A 102 9.75 -0.46 -8.58
C VAL A 102 8.30 -0.92 -8.73
N ARG A 103 7.84 -1.10 -9.97
CA ARG A 103 6.48 -1.55 -10.25
C ARG A 103 6.22 -2.96 -9.69
N HIS A 104 7.13 -3.89 -9.94
CA HIS A 104 7.01 -5.26 -9.46
C HIS A 104 6.97 -5.31 -7.92
N THR A 105 7.90 -4.63 -7.27
CA THR A 105 7.97 -4.54 -5.81
C THR A 105 6.72 -3.89 -5.24
N GLY A 106 6.24 -2.82 -5.88
CA GLY A 106 5.02 -2.14 -5.49
C GLY A 106 3.78 -3.05 -5.56
N HIS A 107 3.63 -3.82 -6.62
CA HIS A 107 2.52 -4.76 -6.76
C HIS A 107 2.59 -5.90 -5.74
N MET A 108 3.79 -6.40 -5.42
CA MET A 108 3.96 -7.41 -4.39
C MET A 108 3.55 -6.90 -3.01
N GLU A 109 3.99 -5.69 -2.65
CA GLU A 109 3.64 -5.07 -1.37
C GLU A 109 2.16 -4.69 -1.34
N GLU A 110 1.58 -4.26 -2.45
CA GLU A 110 0.15 -3.98 -2.59
C GLU A 110 -0.68 -5.23 -2.29
N ARG A 111 -0.30 -6.39 -2.80
CA ARG A 111 -1.00 -7.66 -2.54
C ARG A 111 -0.97 -8.02 -1.06
N LYS A 112 0.18 -7.88 -0.42
CA LYS A 112 0.32 -8.13 1.03
C LYS A 112 -0.55 -7.17 1.84
N PHE A 113 -0.54 -5.91 1.45
CA PHE A 113 -1.30 -4.85 2.09
C PHE A 113 -2.81 -5.11 1.99
N TYR A 114 -3.31 -5.46 0.83
CA TYR A 114 -4.73 -5.74 0.60
C TYR A 114 -5.19 -6.98 1.37
N LYS A 115 -4.39 -8.03 1.34
CA LYS A 115 -4.70 -9.27 2.07
C LYS A 115 -4.84 -9.02 3.56
N LYS A 116 -3.91 -8.28 4.14
CA LYS A 116 -3.93 -7.92 5.57
C LYS A 116 -5.15 -7.07 5.90
N HIS A 117 -5.42 -6.05 5.09
CA HIS A 117 -6.53 -5.14 5.30
C HIS A 117 -7.90 -5.83 5.13
N TYR A 118 -8.03 -6.67 4.12
CA TYR A 118 -9.23 -7.47 3.88
C TYR A 118 -9.51 -8.42 5.05
N ASN A 119 -8.49 -9.13 5.55
CA ASN A 119 -8.65 -10.02 6.70
C ASN A 119 -9.08 -9.26 7.95
N ASN A 120 -8.53 -8.08 8.21
CA ASN A 120 -8.91 -7.26 9.34
C ASN A 120 -10.38 -6.81 9.25
N LEU A 121 -10.86 -6.49 8.05
CA LEU A 121 -12.24 -6.09 7.83
C LEU A 121 -13.21 -7.27 8.04
N ILE A 122 -12.88 -8.44 7.53
CA ILE A 122 -13.68 -9.65 7.73
C ILE A 122 -13.74 -9.99 9.23
N ASN A 123 -12.63 -9.97 9.93
CA ASN A 123 -12.56 -10.24 11.36
C ASN A 123 -13.32 -9.18 12.18
N GLY A 124 -13.41 -7.95 11.70
CA GLY A 124 -14.19 -6.89 12.33
C GLY A 124 -15.70 -6.99 12.10
N ILE A 125 -16.16 -7.78 11.14
CA ILE A 125 -17.57 -8.01 10.82
C ILE A 125 -18.12 -9.20 11.60
N ILE A 126 -17.29 -10.11 11.95
CA ILE A 126 -17.61 -11.30 12.75
C ILE A 126 -17.38 -10.96 14.23
#